data_85fe04ddb3f37f15bfb8fc6618f093e4
#
_entry.id   85fe04ddb3f37f15bfb8fc6618f093e4
#
_cell.length_a   1.000
_cell.length_b   1.000
_cell.length_c   1.000
_cell.angle_alpha   90.00
_cell.angle_beta   90.00
_cell.angle_gamma   90.00
#
_symmetry.space_group_name_H-M   'P 1'
#
loop_
_entity.id
_entity.type
_entity.pdbx_description
1 polymer ?
#
loop_
_entity_poly.entity_id
_entity_poly.type
_entity_poly.pdbx_seq_one_letter_code
_entity_poly.pdbx_strand_id
1 'polypeptide(L)'
;PSHKARTVLFLSAMRHFAEDVRQRGWTLDYQSLNSAGNTQSLAGELKRAIARHNPRHLTVVQPGDWRVLRSLEEVAREAARSLRVLEDRHFLCSLDWFRDYTKNRKQLRMEFFYREMRRKTGVLMDGPEPVGGQWNYDADNRESFGKRGPGKIPAPIPFAPDTITRE
;
A
#
# COMPACT_ATOMS: atom_id res chain seq x y z
N PRO A 1 13.64 4.27 12.29
CA PRO A 1 13.45 2.96 12.89
C PRO A 1 11.96 2.65 13.01
N SER A 2 11.53 1.44 12.60
CA SER A 2 10.15 1.01 12.72
C SER A 2 9.95 0.24 14.03
N HIS A 3 8.75 0.33 14.63
CA HIS A 3 8.41 -0.47 15.79
C HIS A 3 8.44 -1.97 15.45
N LYS A 4 8.97 -2.82 16.35
CA LYS A 4 9.11 -4.27 16.10
C LYS A 4 7.81 -4.93 15.64
N ALA A 5 6.68 -4.67 16.30
CA ALA A 5 5.40 -5.25 15.92
C ALA A 5 4.97 -4.87 14.50
N ARG A 6 5.24 -3.64 14.08
CA ARG A 6 5.00 -3.21 12.70
C ARG A 6 5.88 -3.97 11.70
N THR A 7 7.16 -4.14 12.03
CA THR A 7 8.09 -4.90 11.18
C THR A 7 7.65 -6.35 11.04
N VAL A 8 7.29 -7.01 12.14
CA VAL A 8 6.76 -8.38 12.12
C VAL A 8 5.50 -8.46 11.25
N LEU A 9 4.55 -7.55 11.42
CA LEU A 9 3.32 -7.54 10.62
C LEU A 9 3.62 -7.47 9.12
N PHE A 10 4.46 -6.53 8.69
CA PHE A 10 4.78 -6.36 7.27
C PHE A 10 5.54 -7.55 6.69
N LEU A 11 6.55 -8.05 7.38
CA LEU A 11 7.34 -9.19 6.91
C LEU A 11 6.50 -10.47 6.86
N SER A 12 5.65 -10.71 7.87
CA SER A 12 4.72 -11.85 7.85
C SER A 12 3.73 -11.74 6.70
N ALA A 13 3.13 -10.57 6.48
CA ALA A 13 2.20 -10.36 5.37
C ALA A 13 2.86 -10.61 4.01
N MET A 14 4.10 -10.17 3.82
CA MET A 14 4.85 -10.43 2.58
C MET A 14 5.12 -11.92 2.36
N ARG A 15 5.46 -12.66 3.42
CA ARG A 15 5.69 -14.12 3.34
C ARG A 15 4.41 -14.89 3.06
N HIS A 16 3.30 -14.54 3.73
CA HIS A 16 1.98 -15.11 3.44
C HIS A 16 1.57 -14.87 2.00
N PHE A 17 1.75 -13.64 1.52
CA PHE A 17 1.45 -13.32 0.12
C PHE A 17 2.32 -14.13 -0.85
N ALA A 18 3.60 -14.33 -0.54
CA ALA A 18 4.48 -15.16 -1.34
C ALA A 18 3.96 -16.60 -1.43
N GLU A 19 3.48 -17.16 -0.31
CA GLU A 19 2.90 -18.50 -0.29
C GLU A 19 1.60 -18.58 -1.07
N ASP A 20 0.70 -17.62 -0.93
CA ASP A 20 -0.54 -17.52 -1.70
C ASP A 20 -0.27 -17.48 -3.21
N VAL A 21 0.74 -16.75 -3.64
CA VAL A 21 1.15 -16.67 -5.06
C VAL A 21 1.63 -18.01 -5.57
N ARG A 22 2.44 -18.74 -4.79
CA ARG A 22 2.89 -20.10 -5.13
C ARG A 22 1.73 -21.09 -5.24
N GLN A 23 0.79 -21.04 -4.29
CA GLN A 23 -0.39 -21.93 -4.29
C GLN A 23 -1.29 -21.69 -5.49
N ARG A 24 -1.29 -20.48 -6.05
CA ARG A 24 -1.99 -20.14 -7.31
C ARG A 24 -1.24 -20.61 -8.56
N GLY A 25 -0.11 -21.29 -8.41
CA GLY A 25 0.68 -21.83 -9.52
C GLY A 25 1.60 -20.83 -10.23
N TRP A 26 1.82 -19.64 -9.63
CA TRP A 26 2.74 -18.67 -10.19
C TRP A 26 4.18 -19.01 -9.83
N THR A 27 5.09 -18.83 -10.77
CA THR A 27 6.52 -18.89 -10.49
C THR A 27 6.94 -17.67 -9.68
N LEU A 28 7.47 -17.89 -8.48
CA LEU A 28 7.86 -16.84 -7.56
C LEU A 28 9.32 -17.00 -7.14
N ASP A 29 10.12 -15.95 -7.33
CA ASP A 29 11.47 -15.83 -6.80
C ASP A 29 11.40 -14.88 -5.56
N TYR A 30 11.42 -15.45 -4.37
CA TYR A 30 11.33 -14.73 -3.11
C TYR A 30 12.68 -14.71 -2.41
N GLN A 31 13.22 -13.52 -2.18
CA GLN A 31 14.47 -13.33 -1.45
C GLN A 31 14.19 -12.80 -0.04
N SER A 32 14.46 -13.60 0.98
CA SER A 32 14.39 -13.12 2.36
C SER A 32 15.56 -12.18 2.67
N LEU A 33 15.35 -11.30 3.65
CA LEU A 33 16.39 -10.33 4.05
C LEU A 33 17.68 -11.00 4.53
N ASN A 34 17.57 -12.19 5.12
CA ASN A 34 18.69 -12.96 5.64
C ASN A 34 19.31 -13.93 4.63
N SER A 35 18.82 -13.96 3.40
CA SER A 35 19.39 -14.84 2.36
C SER A 35 20.82 -14.49 2.06
N ALA A 36 21.68 -15.50 1.96
CA ALA A 36 23.06 -15.31 1.55
C ALA A 36 23.11 -14.59 0.20
N GLY A 37 23.92 -13.53 0.12
CA GLY A 37 24.05 -12.72 -1.09
C GLY A 37 22.91 -11.78 -1.39
N ASN A 38 21.93 -11.56 -0.48
CA ASN A 38 20.97 -10.49 -0.62
C ASN A 38 21.69 -9.13 -0.61
N THR A 39 21.44 -8.31 -1.62
CA THR A 39 22.12 -7.02 -1.81
C THR A 39 21.60 -5.92 -0.88
N GLN A 40 20.58 -6.20 -0.08
CA GLN A 40 19.89 -5.26 0.83
C GLN A 40 19.32 -4.03 0.11
N SER A 41 19.07 -4.13 -1.20
CA SER A 41 18.47 -3.06 -1.98
C SER A 41 17.56 -3.62 -3.09
N LEU A 42 16.43 -2.92 -3.36
CA LEU A 42 15.51 -3.30 -4.43
C LEU A 42 16.18 -3.26 -5.80
N ALA A 43 17.02 -2.27 -6.06
CA ALA A 43 17.76 -2.16 -7.31
C ALA A 43 18.74 -3.32 -7.50
N GLY A 44 19.48 -3.68 -6.45
CA GLY A 44 20.42 -4.80 -6.49
C GLY A 44 19.72 -6.14 -6.73
N GLU A 45 18.61 -6.39 -6.03
CA GLU A 45 17.84 -7.62 -6.23
C GLU A 45 17.18 -7.67 -7.61
N LEU A 46 16.70 -6.55 -8.14
CA LEU A 46 16.19 -6.50 -9.51
C LEU A 46 17.28 -6.80 -10.54
N LYS A 47 18.50 -6.24 -10.39
CA LYS A 47 19.64 -6.55 -11.26
C LYS A 47 19.98 -8.05 -11.23
N ARG A 48 20.00 -8.66 -10.04
CA ARG A 48 20.21 -10.12 -9.88
C ARG A 48 19.11 -10.95 -10.53
N ALA A 49 17.85 -10.55 -10.35
CA ALA A 49 16.72 -11.24 -10.98
C ALA A 49 16.79 -11.14 -12.52
N ILE A 50 17.12 -9.99 -13.07
CA ILE A 50 17.31 -9.80 -14.51
C ILE A 50 18.44 -10.70 -15.02
N ALA A 51 19.57 -10.75 -14.32
CA ALA A 51 20.69 -11.61 -14.72
C ALA A 51 20.34 -13.11 -14.68
N ARG A 52 19.52 -13.52 -13.69
CA ARG A 52 19.10 -14.92 -13.51
C ARG A 52 18.05 -15.36 -14.54
N HIS A 53 17.02 -14.54 -14.75
CA HIS A 53 15.84 -14.91 -15.54
C HIS A 53 15.85 -14.39 -16.97
N ASN A 54 16.74 -13.45 -17.29
CA ASN A 54 16.86 -12.80 -18.59
C ASN A 54 15.50 -12.39 -19.22
N PRO A 55 14.63 -11.66 -18.49
CA PRO A 55 13.30 -11.33 -18.95
C PRO A 55 13.34 -10.38 -20.14
N ARG A 56 12.39 -10.51 -21.07
CA ARG A 56 12.25 -9.57 -22.19
C ARG A 56 11.66 -8.23 -21.72
N HIS A 57 10.72 -8.29 -20.79
CA HIS A 57 9.98 -7.15 -20.27
C HIS A 57 9.89 -7.22 -18.76
N LEU A 58 9.87 -6.07 -18.13
CA LEU A 58 9.61 -5.91 -16.70
C LEU A 58 8.23 -5.27 -16.52
N THR A 59 7.51 -5.69 -15.50
CA THR A 59 6.24 -5.08 -15.14
C THR A 59 6.22 -4.83 -13.64
N VAL A 60 5.79 -3.65 -13.24
CA VAL A 60 5.63 -3.28 -11.82
C VAL A 60 4.30 -2.56 -11.63
N VAL A 61 3.64 -2.80 -10.52
CA VAL A 61 2.55 -1.93 -10.06
C VAL A 61 3.18 -0.63 -9.53
N GLN A 62 2.58 0.50 -9.85
CA GLN A 62 3.06 1.83 -9.45
C GLN A 62 3.48 1.85 -7.98
N PRO A 63 4.78 2.00 -7.65
CA PRO A 63 5.21 2.10 -6.27
C PRO A 63 4.66 3.35 -5.59
N GLY A 64 4.31 3.26 -4.31
CA GLY A 64 3.88 4.39 -3.51
C GLY A 64 5.01 5.40 -3.17
N ASP A 65 6.27 5.01 -3.38
CA ASP A 65 7.45 5.88 -3.22
C ASP A 65 8.06 6.17 -4.59
N TRP A 66 8.12 7.46 -4.94
CA TRP A 66 8.70 7.92 -6.18
C TRP A 66 10.17 7.52 -6.36
N ARG A 67 10.96 7.49 -5.29
CA ARG A 67 12.38 7.08 -5.33
C ARG A 67 12.53 5.62 -5.73
N VAL A 68 11.60 4.77 -5.28
CA VAL A 68 11.58 3.36 -5.67
C VAL A 68 11.32 3.24 -7.16
N LEU A 69 10.31 3.94 -7.69
CA LEU A 69 10.02 3.93 -9.13
C LEU A 69 11.24 4.34 -9.94
N ARG A 70 11.88 5.47 -9.60
CA ARG A 70 13.06 5.96 -10.29
C ARG A 70 14.21 4.97 -10.27
N SER A 71 14.43 4.32 -9.14
CA SER A 71 15.46 3.28 -9.02
C SER A 71 15.19 2.07 -9.92
N LEU A 72 13.93 1.63 -10.03
CA LEU A 72 13.55 0.54 -10.92
C LEU A 72 13.66 0.93 -12.40
N GLU A 73 13.25 2.15 -12.77
CA GLU A 73 13.39 2.70 -14.12
C GLU A 73 14.87 2.73 -14.56
N GLU A 74 15.76 3.15 -13.65
CA GLU A 74 17.19 3.19 -13.92
C GLU A 74 17.78 1.81 -14.15
N VAL A 75 17.46 0.84 -13.31
CA VAL A 75 17.90 -0.54 -13.49
C VAL A 75 17.39 -1.12 -14.81
N ALA A 76 16.13 -0.88 -15.16
CA ALA A 76 15.56 -1.34 -16.43
C ALA A 76 16.29 -0.72 -17.64
N ARG A 77 16.59 0.57 -17.58
CA ARG A 77 17.35 1.30 -18.61
C ARG A 77 18.77 0.76 -18.77
N GLU A 78 19.49 0.57 -17.65
CA GLU A 78 20.85 0.00 -17.66
C GLU A 78 20.88 -1.41 -18.25
N ALA A 79 19.86 -2.22 -17.97
CA ALA A 79 19.72 -3.57 -18.47
C ALA A 79 19.18 -3.64 -19.92
N ALA A 80 18.88 -2.51 -20.55
CA ALA A 80 18.20 -2.41 -21.85
C ALA A 80 16.89 -3.24 -21.87
N ARG A 81 16.07 -3.12 -20.82
CA ARG A 81 14.76 -3.77 -20.71
C ARG A 81 13.65 -2.73 -20.65
N SER A 82 12.52 -3.02 -21.27
CA SER A 82 11.33 -2.19 -21.12
C SER A 82 10.71 -2.41 -19.74
N LEU A 83 10.31 -1.32 -19.08
CA LEU A 83 9.56 -1.35 -17.83
C LEU A 83 8.15 -0.84 -18.08
N ARG A 84 7.16 -1.69 -17.86
CA ARG A 84 5.74 -1.34 -17.87
C ARG A 84 5.28 -1.06 -16.43
N VAL A 85 4.84 0.15 -16.18
CA VAL A 85 4.25 0.55 -14.89
C VAL A 85 2.74 0.42 -14.98
N LEU A 86 2.15 -0.41 -14.14
CA LEU A 86 0.70 -0.59 -14.04
C LEU A 86 0.14 0.33 -12.97
N GLU A 87 -1.11 0.75 -13.15
CA GLU A 87 -1.82 1.54 -12.16
C GLU A 87 -2.00 0.74 -10.85
N ASP A 88 -1.81 1.41 -9.71
CA ASP A 88 -2.11 0.83 -8.40
C ASP A 88 -3.62 0.91 -8.13
N ARG A 89 -4.27 -0.24 -8.07
CA ARG A 89 -5.71 -0.38 -7.83
C ARG A 89 -6.09 -0.55 -6.35
N HIS A 90 -5.14 -0.45 -5.43
CA HIS A 90 -5.44 -0.45 -3.99
C HIS A 90 -6.16 0.83 -3.56
N PHE A 91 -6.03 1.90 -4.33
CA PHE A 91 -6.69 3.17 -4.08
C PHE A 91 -7.87 3.35 -5.05
N LEU A 92 -8.99 3.85 -4.53
CA LEU A 92 -10.15 4.20 -5.35
C LEU A 92 -9.89 5.37 -6.30
N CYS A 93 -8.89 6.18 -5.99
CA CYS A 93 -8.47 7.32 -6.77
C CYS A 93 -7.17 7.02 -7.53
N SER A 94 -7.20 7.11 -8.87
CA SER A 94 -5.99 7.07 -9.68
C SER A 94 -5.15 8.34 -9.52
N LEU A 95 -3.86 8.24 -9.82
CA LEU A 95 -2.98 9.41 -9.84
C LEU A 95 -3.44 10.46 -10.86
N ASP A 96 -3.94 10.03 -12.02
CA ASP A 96 -4.45 10.94 -13.05
C ASP A 96 -5.71 11.66 -12.59
N TRP A 97 -6.66 10.95 -11.97
CA TRP A 97 -7.82 11.61 -11.38
C TRP A 97 -7.42 12.61 -10.29
N PHE A 98 -6.51 12.25 -9.39
CA PHE A 98 -6.02 13.20 -8.38
C PHE A 98 -5.34 14.42 -9.00
N ARG A 99 -4.51 14.21 -10.03
CA ARG A 99 -3.87 15.30 -10.77
C ARG A 99 -4.91 16.24 -11.40
N ASP A 100 -5.95 15.67 -12.00
CA ASP A 100 -7.03 16.47 -12.59
C ASP A 100 -7.84 17.22 -11.54
N TYR A 101 -8.13 16.57 -10.41
CA TYR A 101 -8.80 17.23 -9.28
C TYR A 101 -7.99 18.41 -8.73
N THR A 102 -6.67 18.32 -8.70
CA THR A 102 -5.79 19.36 -8.15
C THR A 102 -5.53 20.52 -9.11
N LYS A 103 -5.80 20.36 -10.40
CA LYS A 103 -5.63 21.41 -11.40
C LYS A 103 -6.38 22.69 -10.99
N ASN A 104 -5.69 23.81 -11.06
CA ASN A 104 -6.25 25.15 -10.78
C ASN A 104 -6.76 25.35 -9.34
N ARG A 105 -6.46 24.45 -8.40
CA ARG A 105 -6.81 24.63 -7.01
C ARG A 105 -5.65 25.25 -6.25
N LYS A 106 -5.89 26.42 -5.64
CA LYS A 106 -4.88 27.10 -4.80
C LYS A 106 -4.66 26.40 -3.45
N GLN A 107 -5.65 25.68 -2.96
CA GLN A 107 -5.61 24.98 -1.68
C GLN A 107 -6.28 23.62 -1.80
N LEU A 108 -5.63 22.59 -1.27
CA LEU A 108 -6.17 21.25 -1.18
C LEU A 108 -6.64 20.98 0.24
N ARG A 109 -7.91 20.61 0.37
CA ARG A 109 -8.49 20.15 1.64
C ARG A 109 -8.99 18.74 1.46
N MET A 110 -8.56 17.85 2.34
CA MET A 110 -8.93 16.43 2.28
C MET A 110 -10.45 16.22 2.37
N GLU A 111 -11.14 17.04 3.15
CA GLU A 111 -12.60 16.97 3.27
C GLU A 111 -13.31 17.16 1.93
N PHE A 112 -12.89 18.13 1.11
CA PHE A 112 -13.52 18.37 -0.19
C PHE A 112 -13.19 17.29 -1.18
N PHE A 113 -11.97 16.76 -1.15
CA PHE A 113 -11.58 15.62 -1.97
C PHE A 113 -12.35 14.36 -1.57
N TYR A 114 -12.51 14.11 -0.26
CA TYR A 114 -13.31 13.01 0.25
C TYR A 114 -14.76 13.06 -0.23
N ARG A 115 -15.40 14.23 -0.21
CA ARG A 115 -16.76 14.41 -0.74
C ARG A 115 -16.83 14.12 -2.24
N GLU A 116 -15.83 14.58 -3.00
CA GLU A 116 -15.73 14.30 -4.43
C GLU A 116 -15.56 12.80 -4.71
N MET A 117 -14.71 12.14 -3.94
CA MET A 117 -14.55 10.68 -4.04
C MET A 117 -15.87 9.95 -3.78
N ARG A 118 -16.60 10.32 -2.73
CA ARG A 118 -17.90 9.71 -2.41
C ARG A 118 -18.89 9.86 -3.54
N ARG A 119 -19.02 11.06 -4.10
CA ARG A 119 -19.91 11.31 -5.24
C ARG A 119 -19.56 10.47 -6.45
N LYS A 120 -18.27 10.37 -6.76
CA LYS A 120 -17.79 9.64 -7.94
C LYS A 120 -17.88 8.13 -7.79
N THR A 121 -17.66 7.61 -6.61
CA THR A 121 -17.66 6.16 -6.33
C THR A 121 -19.02 5.63 -5.88
N GLY A 122 -19.95 6.50 -5.46
CA GLY A 122 -21.21 6.12 -4.84
C GLY A 122 -21.10 5.58 -3.42
N VAL A 123 -19.88 5.49 -2.86
CA VAL A 123 -19.65 4.93 -1.53
C VAL A 123 -20.22 5.86 -0.45
N LEU A 124 -21.05 5.32 0.44
CA LEU A 124 -21.76 6.05 1.48
C LEU A 124 -22.66 7.19 0.94
N MET A 125 -23.19 7.03 -0.27
CA MET A 125 -24.13 7.96 -0.88
C MET A 125 -25.52 7.32 -0.99
N ASP A 126 -26.55 8.15 -0.81
CA ASP A 126 -27.95 7.85 -1.11
C ASP A 126 -28.41 8.84 -2.19
N GLY A 127 -28.32 8.40 -3.46
CA GLY A 127 -28.44 9.31 -4.59
C GLY A 127 -27.39 10.44 -4.54
N PRO A 128 -27.81 11.71 -4.61
CA PRO A 128 -26.90 12.86 -4.55
C PRO A 128 -26.45 13.23 -3.13
N GLU A 129 -27.12 12.69 -2.10
CA GLU A 129 -26.88 13.05 -0.71
C GLU A 129 -26.01 12.02 0.02
N PRO A 130 -25.24 12.44 1.04
CA PRO A 130 -24.52 11.51 1.87
C PRO A 130 -25.47 10.68 2.75
N VAL A 131 -25.16 9.40 2.93
CA VAL A 131 -25.91 8.54 3.87
C VAL A 131 -25.94 9.20 5.25
N GLY A 132 -27.12 9.29 5.84
CA GLY A 132 -27.35 9.96 7.11
C GLY A 132 -27.45 11.49 7.02
N GLY A 133 -27.47 12.07 5.82
CA GLY A 133 -27.70 13.50 5.57
C GLY A 133 -26.55 14.44 5.93
N GLN A 134 -25.42 13.91 6.43
CA GLN A 134 -24.27 14.71 6.83
C GLN A 134 -22.97 14.20 6.21
N TRP A 135 -22.09 15.13 5.83
CA TRP A 135 -20.78 14.79 5.28
C TRP A 135 -19.74 14.41 6.34
N ASN A 136 -19.92 14.88 7.55
CA ASN A 136 -18.96 14.74 8.63
C ASN A 136 -19.66 14.52 9.96
N TYR A 137 -19.25 13.48 10.68
CA TYR A 137 -19.73 13.12 12.02
C TYR A 137 -18.61 13.27 13.09
N ASP A 138 -17.45 13.82 12.73
CA ASP A 138 -16.29 13.91 13.62
C ASP A 138 -16.42 14.98 14.71
N ALA A 139 -17.41 15.86 14.62
CA ALA A 139 -17.60 16.92 15.61
C ALA A 139 -17.73 16.35 17.03
N ASP A 140 -18.50 15.26 17.15
CA ASP A 140 -18.79 14.61 18.43
C ASP A 140 -17.66 13.70 18.91
N ASN A 141 -16.70 13.36 18.02
CA ASN A 141 -15.57 12.48 18.33
C ASN A 141 -14.38 13.20 18.97
N ARG A 142 -14.45 14.52 19.12
CA ARG A 142 -13.34 15.36 19.64
C ARG A 142 -13.53 15.81 21.08
N GLU A 143 -14.54 15.29 21.74
CA GLU A 143 -14.75 15.58 23.16
C GLU A 143 -13.73 14.85 24.03
N SER A 144 -13.31 15.49 25.10
CA SER A 144 -12.43 14.84 26.07
C SER A 144 -13.23 13.88 26.94
N PHE A 145 -12.60 12.78 27.33
CA PHE A 145 -13.16 11.90 28.36
C PHE A 145 -13.35 12.72 29.65
N GLY A 146 -14.52 12.60 30.26
CA GLY A 146 -14.77 13.20 31.57
C GLY A 146 -13.84 12.62 32.66
N LYS A 147 -14.03 13.07 33.93
CA LYS A 147 -13.22 12.65 35.09
C LYS A 147 -13.09 11.11 35.27
N ARG A 148 -14.02 10.34 34.71
CA ARG A 148 -14.01 8.86 34.76
C ARG A 148 -13.21 8.19 33.63
N GLY A 149 -12.58 8.98 32.75
CA GLY A 149 -11.83 8.46 31.60
C GLY A 149 -12.72 7.73 30.58
N PRO A 150 -12.14 6.90 29.71
CA PRO A 150 -12.85 6.19 28.64
C PRO A 150 -13.80 5.08 29.10
N GLY A 151 -13.88 4.81 30.42
CA GLY A 151 -14.67 3.72 30.95
C GLY A 151 -13.99 2.34 30.75
N LYS A 152 -14.80 1.29 30.74
CA LYS A 152 -14.30 -0.08 30.57
C LYS A 152 -14.01 -0.35 29.08
N ILE A 153 -12.73 -0.41 28.74
CA ILE A 153 -12.28 -0.82 27.40
C ILE A 153 -12.18 -2.35 27.36
N PRO A 154 -12.81 -3.05 26.39
CA PRO A 154 -12.65 -4.48 26.28
C PRO A 154 -11.19 -4.84 25.98
N ALA A 155 -10.75 -5.99 26.49
CA ALA A 155 -9.41 -6.49 26.19
C ALA A 155 -9.27 -6.78 24.68
N PRO A 156 -8.09 -6.55 24.08
CA PRO A 156 -7.86 -6.94 22.70
C PRO A 156 -7.97 -8.45 22.53
N ILE A 157 -8.49 -8.88 21.41
CA ILE A 157 -8.56 -10.30 21.06
C ILE A 157 -7.17 -10.75 20.62
N PRO A 158 -6.48 -11.62 21.35
CA PRO A 158 -5.17 -12.12 20.94
C PRO A 158 -5.32 -13.21 19.88
N PHE A 159 -4.45 -13.18 18.88
CA PHE A 159 -4.31 -14.25 17.90
C PHE A 159 -2.94 -14.92 18.08
N ALA A 160 -2.92 -16.26 18.12
CA ALA A 160 -1.67 -16.98 18.15
C ALA A 160 -0.92 -16.78 16.83
N PRO A 161 0.39 -16.44 16.86
CA PRO A 161 1.17 -16.35 15.65
C PRO A 161 1.28 -17.75 15.01
N ASP A 162 1.12 -17.80 13.69
CA ASP A 162 1.34 -19.00 12.90
C ASP A 162 2.84 -19.28 12.67
N THR A 163 3.15 -20.33 11.90
CA THR A 163 4.53 -20.74 11.60
C THR A 163 5.31 -19.64 10.89
N ILE A 164 4.72 -19.02 9.87
CA ILE A 164 5.36 -17.94 9.09
C ILE A 164 5.67 -16.72 9.97
N THR A 165 4.75 -16.38 10.86
CA THR A 165 4.92 -15.23 11.77
C THR A 165 5.95 -15.45 12.86
N ARG A 166 6.21 -16.72 13.23
CA ARG A 166 7.21 -17.08 14.26
C ARG A 166 8.65 -17.12 13.74
N GLU A 167 8.86 -17.32 12.45
CA GLU A 167 10.15 -17.27 11.78
C GLU A 167 10.69 -15.84 11.61
#